data_10ad6c1afe6ab6a91a23fb627a883a40
#
_entry.id   10ad6c1afe6ab6a91a23fb627a883a40
#
_cell.length_a   1.000
_cell.length_b   1.000
_cell.length_c   1.000
_cell.angle_alpha   90.00
_cell.angle_beta   90.00
_cell.angle_gamma   90.00
#
_symmetry.space_group_name_H-M   'P 1'
#
loop_
_entity.id
_entity.type
_entity.pdbx_description
1 polymer ?
#
loop_
_entity_poly.entity_id
_entity_poly.type
_entity_poly.pdbx_seq_one_letter_code
_entity_poly.pdbx_strand_id
1 'polypeptide(L)'
;MKKYLVALDQGTTSSRAIVFDRSQQIVASAQKEFPQLYPQAGWVEQDPLELYSSQYGVMMEAITRGGIDPAEIAAIGITNQRETTIVWEKATGRPIYPAIVWQCRRTAALCDRLRADGLTEHIRAVTGLVPDAYFSATKIRWILDHVPGAQERAERGELLFGTVDSWLVWKLTRGRVHATDVTNASRTMLFDIRRLDWDETLLQVLRIPRCMLPDVRPSSGDFGTCNIQGVEIPIAGAAGDQQAALFGQCCFAPGEAKNTYGTGCFLLMNTGETPCVSRHGLVTTIAAGLGGHVTYALEGSVFVGGAVIQWLRDEMRFLSEASDAEYYAQKVDSTGGVYFVPAFTGLGAPYWDMYARGAIVGITRGTKREHIIRAAQESIAYQSMDLVAAMEKDTGVPLRELRVDGGASRDAFLMQFQADMLATPVRRPVIRETTALGAAYLAGLAVGIWHDPDELRRQWRCDVSFLPHMTAEQREKNRRGWAKAVGRSLDWAKEE
;
A
#
# COMPACT_ATOMS: atom_id res chain seq x y z
N MET A 1 -14.86 -16.78 -26.86
CA MET A 1 -15.08 -17.02 -25.41
C MET A 1 -14.13 -16.08 -24.66
N LYS A 2 -14.64 -15.36 -23.65
CA LYS A 2 -13.80 -14.43 -22.85
C LYS A 2 -12.75 -15.23 -22.06
N LYS A 3 -11.47 -14.89 -22.23
CA LYS A 3 -10.34 -15.69 -21.73
C LYS A 3 -9.39 -14.92 -20.82
N TYR A 4 -9.37 -13.58 -20.96
CA TYR A 4 -8.34 -12.74 -20.35
C TYR A 4 -8.92 -11.75 -19.35
N LEU A 5 -8.14 -11.42 -18.35
CA LEU A 5 -8.36 -10.34 -17.39
C LEU A 5 -7.23 -9.33 -17.53
N VAL A 6 -7.56 -8.05 -17.57
CA VAL A 6 -6.59 -6.96 -17.62
C VAL A 6 -6.54 -6.31 -16.24
N ALA A 7 -5.37 -6.33 -15.61
CA ALA A 7 -5.13 -5.62 -14.36
C ALA A 7 -4.39 -4.31 -14.66
N LEU A 8 -4.92 -3.20 -14.17
CA LEU A 8 -4.31 -1.88 -14.18
C LEU A 8 -3.74 -1.60 -12.80
N ASP A 9 -2.42 -1.44 -12.71
CA ASP A 9 -1.70 -1.16 -11.46
C ASP A 9 -1.08 0.25 -11.55
N GLN A 10 -1.77 1.23 -10.97
CA GLN A 10 -1.32 2.60 -10.92
C GLN A 10 -0.50 2.83 -9.66
N GLY A 11 0.78 2.57 -9.75
CA GLY A 11 1.73 2.81 -8.67
C GLY A 11 2.06 4.28 -8.46
N THR A 12 2.92 4.58 -7.48
CA THR A 12 3.34 5.95 -7.18
C THR A 12 4.27 6.52 -8.25
N THR A 13 5.14 5.70 -8.83
CA THR A 13 6.18 6.16 -9.78
C THR A 13 6.00 5.62 -11.19
N SER A 14 5.10 4.66 -11.38
CA SER A 14 4.86 4.03 -12.68
C SER A 14 3.44 3.52 -12.81
N SER A 15 2.96 3.50 -14.05
CA SER A 15 1.73 2.83 -14.47
C SER A 15 2.09 1.48 -15.06
N ARG A 16 1.36 0.44 -14.71
CA ARG A 16 1.55 -0.93 -15.21
C ARG A 16 0.22 -1.52 -15.66
N ALA A 17 0.25 -2.31 -16.71
CA ALA A 17 -0.86 -3.17 -17.10
C ALA A 17 -0.35 -4.61 -17.30
N ILE A 18 -1.09 -5.56 -16.76
CA ILE A 18 -0.78 -6.99 -16.88
C ILE A 18 -2.04 -7.71 -17.35
N VAL A 19 -1.87 -8.57 -18.35
CA VAL A 19 -2.93 -9.43 -18.86
C VAL A 19 -2.71 -10.83 -18.33
N PHE A 20 -3.72 -11.35 -17.65
CA PHE A 20 -3.73 -12.72 -17.11
C PHE A 20 -4.73 -13.58 -17.89
N ASP A 21 -4.40 -14.85 -18.08
CA ASP A 21 -5.35 -15.86 -18.50
C ASP A 21 -6.12 -16.47 -17.29
N ARG A 22 -7.04 -17.38 -17.56
CA ARG A 22 -7.82 -18.09 -16.53
C ARG A 22 -6.96 -18.96 -15.60
N SER A 23 -5.75 -19.35 -16.05
CA SER A 23 -4.79 -20.12 -15.28
C SER A 23 -3.85 -19.23 -14.48
N GLN A 24 -4.13 -17.91 -14.43
CA GLN A 24 -3.32 -16.88 -13.75
C GLN A 24 -1.93 -16.64 -14.39
N GLN A 25 -1.68 -17.20 -15.58
CA GLN A 25 -0.42 -16.95 -16.28
C GLN A 25 -0.41 -15.52 -16.83
N ILE A 26 0.75 -14.86 -16.71
CA ILE A 26 0.97 -13.56 -17.33
C ILE A 26 1.16 -13.78 -18.83
N VAL A 27 0.21 -13.28 -19.62
CA VAL A 27 0.24 -13.37 -21.10
C VAL A 27 1.02 -12.21 -21.68
N ALA A 28 0.82 -11.00 -21.14
CA ALA A 28 1.52 -9.80 -21.56
C ALA A 28 1.58 -8.79 -20.43
N SER A 29 2.56 -7.91 -20.48
CA SER A 29 2.68 -6.78 -19.58
C SER A 29 3.32 -5.57 -20.25
N ALA A 30 2.98 -4.38 -19.76
CA ALA A 30 3.64 -3.14 -20.12
C ALA A 30 3.73 -2.24 -18.87
N GLN A 31 4.77 -1.42 -18.82
CA GLN A 31 5.01 -0.48 -17.73
C GLN A 31 5.62 0.80 -18.28
N LYS A 32 5.23 1.93 -17.69
CA LYS A 32 5.80 3.25 -17.99
C LYS A 32 5.94 4.05 -16.70
N GLU A 33 7.12 4.61 -16.47
CA GLU A 33 7.36 5.60 -15.41
C GLU A 33 6.79 6.95 -15.80
N PHE A 34 6.45 7.79 -14.81
CA PHE A 34 6.00 9.16 -14.99
C PHE A 34 6.61 10.11 -13.95
N PRO A 35 6.74 11.41 -14.26
CA PRO A 35 7.39 12.38 -13.40
C PRO A 35 6.66 12.59 -12.08
N GLN A 36 7.43 12.79 -11.00
CA GLN A 36 6.96 13.33 -9.73
C GLN A 36 7.32 14.81 -9.67
N LEU A 37 6.44 15.63 -9.08
CA LEU A 37 6.65 17.07 -8.92
C LEU A 37 6.90 17.38 -7.44
N TYR A 38 7.93 18.18 -7.17
CA TYR A 38 8.34 18.56 -5.81
C TYR A 38 8.39 20.09 -5.70
N PRO A 39 7.22 20.77 -5.69
CA PRO A 39 7.18 22.24 -5.77
C PRO A 39 7.78 22.95 -4.55
N GLN A 40 7.76 22.29 -3.39
CA GLN A 40 8.36 22.79 -2.14
C GLN A 40 8.88 21.62 -1.30
N ALA A 41 9.70 21.89 -0.29
CA ALA A 41 10.18 20.87 0.65
C ALA A 41 8.99 20.15 1.34
N GLY A 42 8.99 18.83 1.28
CA GLY A 42 7.92 17.99 1.82
C GLY A 42 6.61 17.95 1.00
N TRP A 43 6.55 18.64 -0.15
CA TRP A 43 5.43 18.59 -1.06
C TRP A 43 5.68 17.60 -2.19
N VAL A 44 4.68 16.78 -2.50
CA VAL A 44 4.75 15.81 -3.59
C VAL A 44 3.45 15.89 -4.39
N GLU A 45 3.57 16.08 -5.69
CA GLU A 45 2.45 16.21 -6.62
C GLU A 45 2.66 15.34 -7.87
N GLN A 46 1.56 15.05 -8.54
CA GLN A 46 1.53 14.37 -9.84
C GLN A 46 0.52 15.05 -10.76
N ASP A 47 0.74 14.96 -12.07
CA ASP A 47 -0.26 15.39 -13.05
C ASP A 47 -1.33 14.30 -13.21
N PRO A 48 -2.62 14.57 -12.87
CA PRO A 48 -3.68 13.60 -13.05
C PRO A 48 -3.90 13.15 -14.50
N LEU A 49 -3.59 14.01 -15.47
CA LEU A 49 -3.72 13.66 -16.88
C LEU A 49 -2.62 12.69 -17.30
N GLU A 50 -1.40 12.86 -16.78
CA GLU A 50 -0.31 11.89 -17.01
C GLU A 50 -0.61 10.55 -16.34
N LEU A 51 -1.18 10.52 -15.12
CA LEU A 51 -1.64 9.28 -14.48
C LEU A 51 -2.59 8.51 -15.39
N TYR A 52 -3.60 9.19 -15.96
CA TYR A 52 -4.54 8.53 -16.87
C TYR A 52 -3.90 8.16 -18.20
N SER A 53 -3.15 9.07 -18.84
CA SER A 53 -2.59 8.81 -20.18
C SER A 53 -1.57 7.69 -20.17
N SER A 54 -0.70 7.65 -19.16
CA SER A 54 0.28 6.56 -19.00
C SER A 54 -0.40 5.23 -18.70
N GLN A 55 -1.42 5.22 -17.81
CA GLN A 55 -2.16 3.99 -17.50
C GLN A 55 -2.94 3.45 -18.70
N TYR A 56 -3.61 4.32 -19.45
CA TYR A 56 -4.29 3.94 -20.68
C TYR A 56 -3.29 3.45 -21.74
N GLY A 57 -2.16 4.13 -21.88
CA GLY A 57 -1.10 3.77 -22.81
C GLY A 57 -0.55 2.37 -22.56
N VAL A 58 -0.16 2.05 -21.30
CA VAL A 58 0.36 0.70 -20.96
C VAL A 58 -0.72 -0.38 -21.06
N MET A 59 -2.00 -0.05 -20.82
CA MET A 59 -3.11 -0.98 -21.06
C MET A 59 -3.18 -1.39 -22.53
N MET A 60 -3.20 -0.41 -23.43
CA MET A 60 -3.25 -0.65 -24.87
C MET A 60 -1.99 -1.37 -25.37
N GLU A 61 -0.82 -1.03 -24.83
CA GLU A 61 0.44 -1.68 -25.17
C GLU A 61 0.44 -3.15 -24.73
N ALA A 62 -0.01 -3.48 -23.52
CA ALA A 62 -0.08 -4.86 -23.03
C ALA A 62 -1.05 -5.70 -23.89
N ILE A 63 -2.21 -5.18 -24.24
CA ILE A 63 -3.19 -5.85 -25.11
C ILE A 63 -2.58 -6.11 -26.50
N THR A 64 -1.92 -5.10 -27.08
CA THR A 64 -1.30 -5.21 -28.40
C THR A 64 -0.14 -6.19 -28.41
N ARG A 65 0.76 -6.12 -27.39
CA ARG A 65 1.89 -7.06 -27.25
C ARG A 65 1.45 -8.51 -27.09
N GLY A 66 0.34 -8.73 -26.38
CA GLY A 66 -0.25 -10.05 -26.21
C GLY A 66 -1.00 -10.56 -27.45
N GLY A 67 -1.18 -9.75 -28.49
CA GLY A 67 -2.01 -10.11 -29.65
C GLY A 67 -3.46 -10.41 -29.28
N ILE A 68 -4.00 -9.71 -28.27
CA ILE A 68 -5.29 -10.02 -27.65
C ILE A 68 -6.40 -9.26 -28.36
N ASP A 69 -7.41 -10.00 -28.83
CA ASP A 69 -8.66 -9.39 -29.30
C ASP A 69 -9.42 -8.82 -28.09
N PRO A 70 -9.80 -7.52 -28.09
CA PRO A 70 -10.60 -6.94 -27.03
C PRO A 70 -11.89 -7.72 -26.71
N ALA A 71 -12.49 -8.39 -27.67
CA ALA A 71 -13.67 -9.24 -27.47
C ALA A 71 -13.40 -10.48 -26.58
N GLU A 72 -12.14 -10.89 -26.42
CA GLU A 72 -11.74 -11.99 -25.55
C GLU A 72 -11.43 -11.55 -24.11
N ILE A 73 -11.41 -10.23 -23.82
CA ILE A 73 -11.21 -9.69 -22.47
C ILE A 73 -12.51 -9.81 -21.68
N ALA A 74 -12.44 -10.49 -20.54
CA ALA A 74 -13.57 -10.69 -19.65
C ALA A 74 -13.91 -9.44 -18.84
N ALA A 75 -12.86 -8.84 -18.22
CA ALA A 75 -13.00 -7.66 -17.40
C ALA A 75 -11.65 -6.96 -17.20
N ILE A 76 -11.75 -5.71 -16.70
CA ILE A 76 -10.64 -4.90 -16.19
C ILE A 76 -10.75 -4.84 -14.67
N GLY A 77 -9.63 -5.08 -13.97
CA GLY A 77 -9.45 -4.79 -12.55
C GLY A 77 -8.49 -3.63 -12.36
N ILE A 78 -8.78 -2.74 -11.40
CA ILE A 78 -7.96 -1.56 -11.10
C ILE A 78 -7.37 -1.72 -9.71
N THR A 79 -6.08 -1.45 -9.58
CA THR A 79 -5.42 -1.24 -8.30
C THR A 79 -4.54 0.00 -8.38
N ASN A 80 -4.32 0.66 -7.25
CA ASN A 80 -3.73 1.99 -7.26
C ASN A 80 -3.00 2.33 -5.96
N GLN A 81 -2.03 3.24 -6.07
CA GLN A 81 -1.53 3.99 -4.92
C GLN A 81 -2.72 4.63 -4.18
N ARG A 82 -2.79 4.43 -2.88
CA ARG A 82 -3.92 4.90 -2.07
C ARG A 82 -3.75 6.37 -1.66
N GLU A 83 -4.77 6.97 -1.10
CA GLU A 83 -4.82 8.29 -0.46
C GLU A 83 -4.46 9.48 -1.36
N THR A 84 -3.82 9.29 -2.50
CA THR A 84 -3.51 10.36 -3.46
C THR A 84 -4.82 11.01 -3.91
N THR A 85 -4.88 12.33 -3.77
CA THR A 85 -6.13 13.12 -3.83
C THR A 85 -6.21 13.92 -5.12
N ILE A 86 -7.29 13.75 -5.86
CA ILE A 86 -7.58 14.45 -7.11
C ILE A 86 -8.94 15.14 -6.99
N VAL A 87 -9.02 16.41 -7.40
CA VAL A 87 -10.28 17.17 -7.52
C VAL A 87 -10.40 17.70 -8.94
N TRP A 88 -11.55 17.48 -9.57
CA TRP A 88 -11.78 17.88 -10.96
C TRP A 88 -13.18 18.42 -11.20
N GLU A 89 -13.33 19.14 -12.29
CA GLU A 89 -14.61 19.66 -12.74
C GLU A 89 -15.50 18.53 -13.30
N LYS A 90 -16.72 18.43 -12.78
CA LYS A 90 -17.70 17.41 -13.21
C LYS A 90 -18.05 17.55 -14.70
N ALA A 91 -18.19 18.77 -15.19
CA ALA A 91 -18.62 19.01 -16.57
C ALA A 91 -17.54 18.69 -17.62
N THR A 92 -16.27 18.95 -17.30
CA THR A 92 -15.15 18.87 -18.26
C THR A 92 -14.20 17.72 -18.01
N GLY A 93 -14.18 17.19 -16.78
CA GLY A 93 -13.17 16.24 -16.31
C GLY A 93 -11.77 16.86 -16.19
N ARG A 94 -11.66 18.19 -16.10
CA ARG A 94 -10.40 18.92 -15.95
C ARG A 94 -10.01 18.98 -14.46
N PRO A 95 -8.83 18.51 -14.06
CA PRO A 95 -8.33 18.71 -12.69
C PRO A 95 -8.20 20.21 -12.38
N ILE A 96 -8.61 20.60 -11.17
CA ILE A 96 -8.49 22.02 -10.72
C ILE A 96 -7.17 22.28 -10.02
N TYR A 97 -6.45 21.21 -9.63
CA TYR A 97 -5.14 21.24 -8.99
C TYR A 97 -4.39 19.94 -9.33
N PRO A 98 -3.05 19.90 -9.31
CA PRO A 98 -2.29 18.66 -9.37
C PRO A 98 -2.71 17.66 -8.28
N ALA A 99 -2.60 16.37 -8.56
CA ALA A 99 -2.86 15.34 -7.57
C ALA A 99 -1.90 15.49 -6.37
N ILE A 100 -2.44 15.61 -5.17
CA ILE A 100 -1.62 15.65 -3.95
C ILE A 100 -1.35 14.22 -3.50
N VAL A 101 -0.08 13.82 -3.60
CA VAL A 101 0.36 12.43 -3.37
C VAL A 101 0.30 12.08 -1.87
N TRP A 102 0.09 10.81 -1.55
CA TRP A 102 0.04 10.28 -0.19
C TRP A 102 1.28 10.63 0.66
N GLN A 103 2.45 10.79 0.04
CA GLN A 103 3.71 11.18 0.70
C GLN A 103 3.76 12.65 1.11
N CYS A 104 2.88 13.50 0.57
CA CYS A 104 2.93 14.94 0.76
C CYS A 104 2.58 15.34 2.19
N ARG A 105 3.41 16.20 2.80
CA ARG A 105 3.26 16.63 4.20
C ARG A 105 2.67 18.04 4.39
N ARG A 106 2.20 18.70 3.30
CA ARG A 106 1.67 20.08 3.33
C ARG A 106 0.51 20.31 4.30
N THR A 107 -0.23 19.25 4.64
CA THR A 107 -1.41 19.33 5.49
C THR A 107 -1.13 18.97 6.96
N ALA A 108 0.13 18.85 7.37
CA ALA A 108 0.51 18.48 8.74
C ALA A 108 -0.11 19.42 9.79
N ALA A 109 -0.07 20.75 9.57
CA ALA A 109 -0.66 21.73 10.47
C ALA A 109 -2.19 21.57 10.62
N LEU A 110 -2.90 21.07 9.59
CA LEU A 110 -4.32 20.77 9.69
C LEU A 110 -4.55 19.52 10.57
N CYS A 111 -3.68 18.52 10.46
CA CYS A 111 -3.74 17.35 11.34
C CYS A 111 -3.51 17.72 12.82
N ASP A 112 -2.58 18.65 13.09
CA ASP A 112 -2.34 19.16 14.45
C ASP A 112 -3.57 19.88 15.02
N ARG A 113 -4.27 20.66 14.20
CA ARG A 113 -5.56 21.28 14.59
C ARG A 113 -6.62 20.23 14.93
N LEU A 114 -6.78 19.19 14.08
CA LEU A 114 -7.74 18.11 14.36
C LEU A 114 -7.45 17.40 15.70
N ARG A 115 -6.16 17.23 16.04
CA ARG A 115 -5.75 16.69 17.35
C ARG A 115 -6.09 17.64 18.49
N ALA A 116 -5.77 18.92 18.34
CA ALA A 116 -6.05 19.95 19.33
C ALA A 116 -7.56 20.13 19.58
N ASP A 117 -8.37 19.97 18.53
CA ASP A 117 -9.85 20.02 18.60
C ASP A 117 -10.46 18.73 19.17
N GLY A 118 -9.65 17.75 19.60
CA GLY A 118 -10.10 16.53 20.27
C GLY A 118 -10.70 15.46 19.35
N LEU A 119 -10.48 15.54 18.02
CA LEU A 119 -11.09 14.65 17.04
C LEU A 119 -10.36 13.30 16.87
N THR A 120 -9.21 13.12 17.50
CA THR A 120 -8.38 11.90 17.35
C THR A 120 -9.16 10.61 17.62
N GLU A 121 -9.91 10.57 18.74
CA GLU A 121 -10.65 9.36 19.11
C GLU A 121 -11.84 9.11 18.19
N HIS A 122 -12.54 10.17 17.73
CA HIS A 122 -13.62 10.02 16.76
C HIS A 122 -13.09 9.47 15.42
N ILE A 123 -12.01 10.07 14.89
CA ILE A 123 -11.35 9.60 13.66
C ILE A 123 -10.96 8.13 13.79
N ARG A 124 -10.30 7.75 14.91
CA ARG A 124 -9.90 6.37 15.15
C ARG A 124 -11.07 5.40 15.23
N ALA A 125 -12.12 5.76 15.96
CA ALA A 125 -13.28 4.91 16.17
C ALA A 125 -14.08 4.66 14.87
N VAL A 126 -14.23 5.69 14.05
CA VAL A 126 -15.05 5.68 12.84
C VAL A 126 -14.26 5.14 11.65
N THR A 127 -13.05 5.66 11.44
CA THR A 127 -12.27 5.35 10.21
C THR A 127 -11.21 4.28 10.39
N GLY A 128 -10.85 3.94 11.64
CA GLY A 128 -9.72 3.06 11.95
C GLY A 128 -8.34 3.72 11.77
N LEU A 129 -8.31 5.00 11.40
CA LEU A 129 -7.10 5.75 11.08
C LEU A 129 -6.71 6.72 12.20
N VAL A 130 -5.63 7.44 11.99
CA VAL A 130 -5.14 8.52 12.85
C VAL A 130 -5.12 9.84 12.08
N PRO A 131 -5.20 11.02 12.75
CA PRO A 131 -5.01 12.29 12.05
C PRO A 131 -3.59 12.41 11.51
N ASP A 132 -3.40 12.17 10.22
CA ASP A 132 -2.11 12.28 9.52
C ASP A 132 -2.29 12.81 8.10
N ALA A 133 -1.32 13.58 7.62
CA ALA A 133 -1.27 14.12 6.25
C ALA A 133 -1.20 13.02 5.17
N TYR A 134 -0.97 11.79 5.56
CA TYR A 134 -1.00 10.61 4.70
C TYR A 134 -2.36 10.45 4.02
N PHE A 135 -3.46 10.62 4.76
CA PHE A 135 -4.83 10.34 4.32
C PHE A 135 -5.45 11.48 3.50
N SER A 136 -6.52 11.22 2.74
CA SER A 136 -7.05 12.12 1.72
C SER A 136 -7.75 13.36 2.28
N ALA A 137 -8.46 13.24 3.41
CA ALA A 137 -9.38 14.27 3.92
C ALA A 137 -8.76 15.67 4.04
N THR A 138 -7.56 15.74 4.62
CA THR A 138 -6.86 17.02 4.81
C THR A 138 -6.35 17.62 3.49
N LYS A 139 -6.06 16.79 2.50
CA LYS A 139 -5.66 17.21 1.15
C LYS A 139 -6.85 17.80 0.39
N ILE A 140 -8.04 17.20 0.51
CA ILE A 140 -9.28 17.76 -0.06
C ILE A 140 -9.51 19.14 0.54
N ARG A 141 -9.48 19.26 1.87
CA ARG A 141 -9.67 20.55 2.56
C ARG A 141 -8.66 21.59 2.08
N TRP A 142 -7.38 21.18 1.95
CA TRP A 142 -6.34 22.08 1.47
C TRP A 142 -6.63 22.61 0.04
N ILE A 143 -7.06 21.76 -0.89
CA ILE A 143 -7.41 22.16 -2.26
C ILE A 143 -8.59 23.15 -2.24
N LEU A 144 -9.63 22.88 -1.45
CA LEU A 144 -10.80 23.75 -1.36
C LEU A 144 -10.47 25.11 -0.73
N ASP A 145 -9.44 25.17 0.15
CA ASP A 145 -8.99 26.44 0.74
C ASP A 145 -8.07 27.27 -0.16
N HIS A 146 -7.31 26.61 -1.04
CA HIS A 146 -6.22 27.28 -1.79
C HIS A 146 -6.53 27.51 -3.26
N VAL A 147 -7.52 26.82 -3.83
CA VAL A 147 -7.95 27.07 -5.20
C VAL A 147 -9.11 28.07 -5.17
N PRO A 148 -8.96 29.26 -5.78
CA PRO A 148 -10.00 30.30 -5.74
C PRO A 148 -11.37 29.80 -6.21
N GLY A 149 -12.42 30.02 -5.39
CA GLY A 149 -13.80 29.63 -5.69
C GLY A 149 -14.08 28.13 -5.64
N ALA A 150 -13.11 27.29 -5.20
CA ALA A 150 -13.29 25.84 -5.16
C ALA A 150 -14.35 25.41 -4.13
N GLN A 151 -14.40 26.06 -2.96
CA GLN A 151 -15.39 25.73 -1.92
C GLN A 151 -16.82 25.92 -2.44
N GLU A 152 -17.13 27.09 -2.98
CA GLU A 152 -18.46 27.42 -3.48
C GLU A 152 -18.84 26.53 -4.69
N ARG A 153 -17.89 26.21 -5.55
CA ARG A 153 -18.10 25.28 -6.68
C ARG A 153 -18.38 23.87 -6.21
N ALA A 154 -17.67 23.40 -5.17
CA ALA A 154 -17.91 22.09 -4.57
C ALA A 154 -19.30 22.02 -3.94
N GLU A 155 -19.73 23.06 -3.19
CA GLU A 155 -21.06 23.16 -2.60
C GLU A 155 -22.19 23.14 -3.64
N ARG A 156 -21.95 23.69 -4.85
CA ARG A 156 -22.89 23.61 -5.97
C ARG A 156 -22.84 22.29 -6.74
N GLY A 157 -21.98 21.34 -6.35
CA GLY A 157 -21.83 20.04 -7.01
C GLY A 157 -21.13 20.10 -8.38
N GLU A 158 -20.35 21.16 -8.62
CA GLU A 158 -19.58 21.35 -9.87
C GLU A 158 -18.23 20.61 -9.86
N LEU A 159 -17.74 20.26 -8.66
CA LEU A 159 -16.48 19.56 -8.47
C LEU A 159 -16.71 18.15 -7.96
N LEU A 160 -15.83 17.25 -8.38
CA LEU A 160 -15.76 15.88 -7.91
C LEU A 160 -14.40 15.62 -7.28
N PHE A 161 -14.39 14.80 -6.23
CA PHE A 161 -13.20 14.25 -5.60
C PHE A 161 -13.05 12.76 -5.93
N GLY A 162 -11.83 12.29 -6.01
CA GLY A 162 -11.52 10.87 -6.01
C GLY A 162 -10.09 10.59 -5.59
N THR A 163 -9.88 9.38 -5.12
CA THR A 163 -8.59 8.72 -5.14
C THR A 163 -8.28 8.27 -6.58
N VAL A 164 -7.11 7.71 -6.81
CA VAL A 164 -6.65 7.40 -8.17
C VAL A 164 -7.58 6.41 -8.89
N ASP A 165 -8.15 5.44 -8.18
CA ASP A 165 -9.17 4.52 -8.73
C ASP A 165 -10.38 5.27 -9.29
N SER A 166 -10.97 6.18 -8.51
CA SER A 166 -12.11 6.97 -8.93
C SER A 166 -11.80 7.82 -10.17
N TRP A 167 -10.59 8.40 -10.22
CA TRP A 167 -10.12 9.15 -11.37
C TRP A 167 -10.01 8.26 -12.62
N LEU A 168 -9.41 7.07 -12.49
CA LEU A 168 -9.28 6.13 -13.59
C LEU A 168 -10.65 5.62 -14.05
N VAL A 169 -11.54 5.24 -13.12
CA VAL A 169 -12.94 4.85 -13.44
C VAL A 169 -13.65 5.97 -14.19
N TRP A 170 -13.60 7.21 -13.69
CA TRP A 170 -14.19 8.37 -14.34
C TRP A 170 -13.69 8.54 -15.77
N LYS A 171 -12.37 8.49 -15.98
CA LYS A 171 -11.76 8.68 -17.32
C LYS A 171 -12.07 7.51 -18.26
N LEU A 172 -11.94 6.27 -17.81
CA LEU A 172 -12.18 5.07 -18.61
C LEU A 172 -13.64 4.93 -19.01
N THR A 173 -14.57 5.37 -18.15
CA THR A 173 -16.01 5.39 -18.44
C THR A 173 -16.47 6.66 -19.14
N ARG A 174 -15.56 7.57 -19.51
CA ARG A 174 -15.87 8.86 -20.17
C ARG A 174 -16.86 9.71 -19.36
N GLY A 175 -16.66 9.78 -18.04
CA GLY A 175 -17.46 10.59 -17.13
C GLY A 175 -18.83 9.98 -16.74
N ARG A 176 -19.11 8.74 -17.10
CA ARG A 176 -20.41 8.07 -16.78
C ARG A 176 -20.48 7.56 -15.36
N VAL A 177 -19.35 7.17 -14.75
CA VAL A 177 -19.31 6.58 -13.41
C VAL A 177 -18.34 7.36 -12.53
N HIS A 178 -18.83 7.82 -11.37
CA HIS A 178 -18.03 8.40 -10.30
C HIS A 178 -18.14 7.50 -9.08
N ALA A 179 -17.22 6.56 -8.94
CA ALA A 179 -17.24 5.54 -7.90
C ALA A 179 -15.83 5.26 -7.38
N THR A 180 -15.77 4.77 -6.16
CA THR A 180 -14.59 4.18 -5.50
C THR A 180 -14.98 2.85 -4.88
N ASP A 181 -13.98 2.06 -4.49
CA ASP A 181 -14.25 0.85 -3.71
C ASP A 181 -14.11 1.10 -2.19
N VAL A 182 -14.64 0.17 -1.39
CA VAL A 182 -14.59 0.26 0.08
C VAL A 182 -13.16 0.32 0.63
N THR A 183 -12.18 -0.29 -0.06
CA THR A 183 -10.78 -0.28 0.40
C THR A 183 -10.14 1.10 0.22
N ASN A 184 -10.31 1.74 -0.93
CA ASN A 184 -9.86 3.11 -1.18
C ASN A 184 -10.64 4.12 -0.31
N ALA A 185 -11.96 3.97 -0.19
CA ALA A 185 -12.78 4.81 0.70
C ALA A 185 -12.27 4.78 2.15
N SER A 186 -11.91 3.59 2.65
CA SER A 186 -11.38 3.42 4.01
C SER A 186 -10.05 4.17 4.26
N ARG A 187 -9.35 4.63 3.20
CA ARG A 187 -8.08 5.39 3.31
C ARG A 187 -8.26 6.89 3.25
N THR A 188 -9.49 7.38 3.15
CA THR A 188 -9.74 8.81 2.98
C THR A 188 -9.73 9.61 4.29
N MET A 189 -9.87 8.95 5.44
CA MET A 189 -10.14 9.56 6.75
C MET A 189 -11.50 10.30 6.79
N LEU A 190 -12.44 9.88 5.93
CA LEU A 190 -13.81 10.39 5.86
C LEU A 190 -14.87 9.29 5.94
N PHE A 191 -14.44 8.03 5.80
CA PHE A 191 -15.33 6.88 5.63
C PHE A 191 -15.50 6.10 6.92
N ASP A 192 -16.75 5.92 7.34
CA ASP A 192 -17.09 5.03 8.47
C ASP A 192 -16.99 3.57 8.01
N ILE A 193 -15.93 2.90 8.45
CA ILE A 193 -15.63 1.51 8.05
C ILE A 193 -16.62 0.49 8.60
N ARG A 194 -17.48 0.85 9.57
CA ARG A 194 -18.50 -0.02 10.14
C ARG A 194 -19.85 0.17 9.46
N ARG A 195 -20.23 1.42 9.20
CA ARG A 195 -21.49 1.77 8.53
C ARG A 195 -21.38 1.65 7.01
N LEU A 196 -20.16 1.60 6.48
CA LEU A 196 -19.83 1.59 5.05
C LEU A 196 -20.42 2.80 4.32
N ASP A 197 -20.30 3.97 4.95
CA ASP A 197 -20.76 5.25 4.40
C ASP A 197 -19.83 6.39 4.84
N TRP A 198 -19.93 7.54 4.20
CA TRP A 198 -19.20 8.75 4.57
C TRP A 198 -19.65 9.27 5.93
N ASP A 199 -18.71 9.67 6.80
CA ASP A 199 -19.02 10.19 8.13
C ASP A 199 -19.39 11.67 8.08
N GLU A 200 -20.64 11.99 8.38
CA GLU A 200 -21.18 13.36 8.32
C GLU A 200 -20.48 14.32 9.28
N THR A 201 -20.01 13.86 10.43
CA THR A 201 -19.27 14.68 11.39
C THR A 201 -17.94 15.15 10.81
N LEU A 202 -17.18 14.24 10.20
CA LEU A 202 -15.92 14.57 9.57
C LEU A 202 -16.12 15.45 8.33
N LEU A 203 -17.17 15.21 7.54
CA LEU A 203 -17.51 16.08 6.43
C LEU A 203 -17.83 17.50 6.87
N GLN A 204 -18.61 17.67 7.94
CA GLN A 204 -18.95 18.97 8.50
C GLN A 204 -17.72 19.71 9.06
N VAL A 205 -16.93 19.03 9.89
CA VAL A 205 -15.72 19.61 10.50
C VAL A 205 -14.73 20.08 9.42
N LEU A 206 -14.52 19.27 8.40
CA LEU A 206 -13.61 19.59 7.29
C LEU A 206 -14.29 20.40 6.19
N ARG A 207 -15.59 20.74 6.32
CA ARG A 207 -16.36 21.48 5.31
C ARG A 207 -16.21 20.87 3.90
N ILE A 208 -16.30 19.55 3.82
CA ILE A 208 -16.23 18.82 2.54
C ILE A 208 -17.67 18.49 2.13
N PRO A 209 -18.17 19.05 1.00
CA PRO A 209 -19.53 18.76 0.54
C PRO A 209 -19.67 17.29 0.10
N ARG A 210 -20.70 16.59 0.63
CA ARG A 210 -20.95 15.19 0.29
C ARG A 210 -21.15 14.96 -1.20
N CYS A 211 -21.71 15.94 -1.92
CA CYS A 211 -22.00 15.83 -3.35
C CYS A 211 -20.75 15.73 -4.24
N MET A 212 -19.55 16.03 -3.71
CA MET A 212 -18.31 15.83 -4.44
C MET A 212 -17.68 14.46 -4.25
N LEU A 213 -18.20 13.63 -3.33
CA LEU A 213 -17.64 12.32 -3.00
C LEU A 213 -18.18 11.24 -3.95
N PRO A 214 -17.36 10.20 -4.29
CA PRO A 214 -17.79 9.11 -5.15
C PRO A 214 -18.77 8.16 -4.45
N ASP A 215 -19.56 7.43 -5.28
CA ASP A 215 -20.32 6.28 -4.81
C ASP A 215 -19.35 5.19 -4.34
N VAL A 216 -19.60 4.63 -3.17
CA VAL A 216 -18.76 3.56 -2.61
C VAL A 216 -19.32 2.21 -2.99
N ARG A 217 -18.51 1.35 -3.59
CA ARG A 217 -18.90 0.04 -4.13
C ARG A 217 -18.04 -1.07 -3.51
N PRO A 218 -18.52 -2.34 -3.54
CA PRO A 218 -17.69 -3.48 -3.22
C PRO A 218 -16.44 -3.55 -4.11
N SER A 219 -15.33 -4.08 -3.59
CA SER A 219 -14.08 -4.20 -4.34
C SER A 219 -14.23 -5.12 -5.57
N SER A 220 -15.08 -6.14 -5.48
CA SER A 220 -15.50 -6.96 -6.61
C SER A 220 -16.94 -6.57 -6.97
N GLY A 221 -17.12 -5.85 -8.07
CA GLY A 221 -18.42 -5.27 -8.45
C GLY A 221 -18.38 -4.50 -9.75
N ASP A 222 -19.48 -3.82 -10.08
CA ASP A 222 -19.61 -3.04 -11.30
C ASP A 222 -19.08 -1.61 -11.11
N PHE A 223 -18.10 -1.22 -11.92
CA PHE A 223 -17.56 0.15 -12.03
C PHE A 223 -17.81 0.74 -13.43
N GLY A 224 -18.76 0.19 -14.20
CA GLY A 224 -19.08 0.60 -15.56
C GLY A 224 -18.22 -0.10 -16.61
N THR A 225 -18.15 0.48 -17.80
CA THR A 225 -17.44 -0.13 -18.94
C THR A 225 -16.43 0.82 -19.56
N CYS A 226 -15.33 0.25 -20.04
CA CYS A 226 -14.31 0.90 -20.86
C CYS A 226 -14.47 0.47 -22.32
N ASN A 227 -14.53 1.42 -23.24
CA ASN A 227 -14.56 1.11 -24.67
C ASN A 227 -13.14 0.96 -25.21
N ILE A 228 -12.81 -0.24 -25.68
CA ILE A 228 -11.53 -0.53 -26.36
C ILE A 228 -11.84 -0.99 -27.78
N GLN A 229 -11.49 -0.19 -28.78
CA GLN A 229 -11.68 -0.49 -30.20
C GLN A 229 -13.12 -0.89 -30.57
N GLY A 230 -14.11 -0.24 -29.92
CA GLY A 230 -15.53 -0.51 -30.16
C GLY A 230 -16.13 -1.60 -29.28
N VAL A 231 -15.33 -2.30 -28.49
CA VAL A 231 -15.80 -3.33 -27.53
C VAL A 231 -15.94 -2.71 -26.15
N GLU A 232 -17.15 -2.84 -25.54
CA GLU A 232 -17.42 -2.43 -24.16
C GLU A 232 -16.93 -3.53 -23.21
N ILE A 233 -15.89 -3.25 -22.44
CA ILE A 233 -15.29 -4.18 -21.49
C ILE A 233 -15.64 -3.71 -20.07
N PRO A 234 -16.24 -4.57 -19.21
CA PRO A 234 -16.59 -4.19 -17.86
C PRO A 234 -15.34 -3.90 -17.01
N ILE A 235 -15.39 -2.82 -16.24
CA ILE A 235 -14.50 -2.57 -15.12
C ILE A 235 -15.19 -3.20 -13.91
N ALA A 236 -14.65 -4.32 -13.42
CA ALA A 236 -15.37 -5.19 -12.49
C ALA A 236 -14.64 -5.43 -11.15
N GLY A 237 -13.50 -4.77 -10.94
CA GLY A 237 -12.77 -4.82 -9.69
C GLY A 237 -11.98 -3.55 -9.45
N ALA A 238 -11.95 -3.08 -8.21
CA ALA A 238 -11.11 -1.99 -7.76
C ALA A 238 -10.64 -2.25 -6.32
N ALA A 239 -9.37 -1.96 -6.03
CA ALA A 239 -8.84 -2.01 -4.67
C ALA A 239 -7.55 -1.19 -4.55
N GLY A 240 -7.29 -0.64 -3.36
CA GLY A 240 -5.99 -0.06 -3.04
C GLY A 240 -4.86 -1.10 -3.19
N ASP A 241 -3.67 -0.65 -3.55
CA ASP A 241 -2.54 -1.52 -3.90
C ASP A 241 -2.18 -2.56 -2.83
N GLN A 242 -2.21 -2.16 -1.56
CA GLN A 242 -1.86 -3.05 -0.46
C GLN A 242 -2.97 -4.07 -0.16
N GLN A 243 -4.23 -3.67 -0.32
CA GLN A 243 -5.39 -4.55 -0.20
C GLN A 243 -5.46 -5.52 -1.39
N ALA A 244 -5.21 -5.04 -2.60
CA ALA A 244 -5.10 -5.90 -3.77
C ALA A 244 -3.98 -6.94 -3.61
N ALA A 245 -2.82 -6.55 -3.07
CA ALA A 245 -1.73 -7.48 -2.77
C ALA A 245 -2.12 -8.52 -1.71
N LEU A 246 -2.83 -8.12 -0.65
CA LEU A 246 -3.36 -9.05 0.36
C LEU A 246 -4.32 -10.07 -0.28
N PHE A 247 -5.19 -9.60 -1.16
CA PHE A 247 -6.14 -10.43 -1.90
C PHE A 247 -5.44 -11.35 -2.90
N GLY A 248 -4.48 -10.85 -3.67
CA GLY A 248 -3.66 -11.62 -4.61
C GLY A 248 -2.78 -12.68 -3.94
N GLN A 249 -2.39 -12.43 -2.69
CA GLN A 249 -1.74 -13.43 -1.83
C GLN A 249 -2.74 -14.44 -1.24
N CYS A 250 -4.03 -14.32 -1.51
CA CYS A 250 -5.09 -15.18 -0.95
C CYS A 250 -5.10 -15.22 0.59
N CYS A 251 -4.81 -14.10 1.25
CA CYS A 251 -4.87 -13.96 2.71
C CYS A 251 -6.31 -13.65 3.13
N PHE A 252 -7.20 -14.64 3.08
CA PHE A 252 -8.64 -14.47 3.27
C PHE A 252 -9.13 -14.75 4.70
N ALA A 253 -8.32 -15.41 5.53
CA ALA A 253 -8.69 -15.78 6.89
C ALA A 253 -7.96 -14.93 7.95
N PRO A 254 -8.57 -14.75 9.15
CA PRO A 254 -7.91 -14.07 10.27
C PRO A 254 -6.54 -14.67 10.60
N GLY A 255 -5.54 -13.81 10.81
CA GLY A 255 -4.15 -14.20 11.10
C GLY A 255 -3.33 -14.55 9.85
N GLU A 256 -3.90 -14.54 8.65
CA GLU A 256 -3.13 -14.58 7.40
C GLU A 256 -2.65 -13.18 7.06
N ALA A 257 -1.37 -13.06 6.73
CA ALA A 257 -0.75 -11.77 6.48
C ALA A 257 0.15 -11.79 5.26
N LYS A 258 0.29 -10.61 4.65
CA LYS A 258 1.27 -10.36 3.60
C LYS A 258 2.19 -9.21 4.00
N ASN A 259 3.43 -9.23 3.51
CA ASN A 259 4.33 -8.09 3.58
C ASN A 259 4.96 -7.83 2.21
N THR A 260 4.76 -6.62 1.70
CA THR A 260 5.39 -6.17 0.45
C THR A 260 6.69 -5.47 0.79
N TYR A 261 7.82 -6.07 0.39
CA TYR A 261 9.17 -5.56 0.61
C TYR A 261 9.63 -4.71 -0.58
N GLY A 262 9.31 -3.43 -0.54
CA GLY A 262 9.72 -2.42 -1.51
C GLY A 262 10.72 -1.43 -0.93
N THR A 263 10.66 -0.17 -1.35
CA THR A 263 11.40 0.96 -0.74
C THR A 263 11.11 1.05 0.76
N GLY A 264 9.83 0.95 1.15
CA GLY A 264 9.36 0.62 2.49
C GLY A 264 8.82 -0.81 2.56
N CYS A 265 8.26 -1.20 3.72
CA CYS A 265 7.52 -2.44 3.85
C CYS A 265 6.09 -2.13 4.30
N PHE A 266 5.13 -2.80 3.66
CA PHE A 266 3.71 -2.64 3.98
C PHE A 266 3.13 -4.00 4.37
N LEU A 267 2.91 -4.17 5.66
CA LEU A 267 2.42 -5.40 6.26
C LEU A 267 0.93 -5.25 6.56
N LEU A 268 0.12 -6.14 6.00
CA LEU A 268 -1.30 -6.25 6.29
C LEU A 268 -1.62 -7.65 6.83
N MET A 269 -2.39 -7.69 7.92
CA MET A 269 -2.94 -8.92 8.49
C MET A 269 -4.46 -8.87 8.43
N ASN A 270 -5.07 -9.88 7.82
CA ASN A 270 -6.53 -10.04 7.81
C ASN A 270 -7.03 -10.29 9.25
N THR A 271 -8.04 -9.53 9.68
CA THR A 271 -8.66 -9.65 11.01
C THR A 271 -10.08 -10.21 10.96
N GLY A 272 -10.59 -10.59 9.78
CA GLY A 272 -11.94 -11.13 9.58
C GLY A 272 -12.99 -10.04 9.39
N GLU A 273 -14.23 -10.34 9.74
CA GLU A 273 -15.40 -9.49 9.47
C GLU A 273 -15.65 -8.43 10.56
N THR A 274 -14.84 -8.40 11.61
CA THR A 274 -14.95 -7.40 12.67
C THR A 274 -13.72 -6.50 12.68
N PRO A 275 -13.89 -5.16 12.63
CA PRO A 275 -12.74 -4.26 12.64
C PRO A 275 -12.05 -4.28 14.01
N CYS A 276 -10.74 -4.53 13.99
CA CYS A 276 -9.88 -4.48 15.16
C CYS A 276 -9.24 -3.08 15.23
N VAL A 277 -9.68 -2.25 16.17
CA VAL A 277 -9.08 -0.92 16.38
C VAL A 277 -7.77 -1.08 17.14
N SER A 278 -6.66 -0.72 16.51
CA SER A 278 -5.33 -0.87 17.09
C SER A 278 -5.10 0.05 18.29
N ARG A 279 -4.44 -0.51 19.33
CA ARG A 279 -3.92 0.22 20.51
C ARG A 279 -2.39 0.29 20.49
N HIS A 280 -1.75 -0.35 19.53
CA HIS A 280 -0.29 -0.48 19.43
C HIS A 280 0.28 0.22 18.20
N GLY A 281 -0.34 1.34 17.76
CA GLY A 281 0.22 2.19 16.71
C GLY A 281 0.01 1.68 15.28
N LEU A 282 -0.92 0.77 15.04
CA LEU A 282 -1.29 0.32 13.69
C LEU A 282 -2.54 1.08 13.22
N VAL A 283 -2.89 0.94 11.95
CA VAL A 283 -4.16 1.44 11.43
C VAL A 283 -5.06 0.28 11.02
N THR A 284 -6.37 0.49 11.21
CA THR A 284 -7.39 -0.45 10.75
C THR A 284 -7.90 -0.01 9.38
N THR A 285 -8.08 -0.94 8.47
CA THR A 285 -8.56 -0.67 7.12
C THR A 285 -9.49 -1.78 6.64
N ILE A 286 -10.27 -1.54 5.60
CA ILE A 286 -11.02 -2.61 4.94
C ILE A 286 -10.06 -3.39 4.04
N ALA A 287 -10.06 -4.70 4.15
CA ALA A 287 -9.22 -5.60 3.36
C ALA A 287 -9.82 -5.89 1.98
N ALA A 288 -11.11 -6.16 1.91
CA ALA A 288 -11.86 -6.37 0.68
C ALA A 288 -13.36 -6.28 0.92
N GLY A 289 -14.12 -5.91 -0.13
CA GLY A 289 -15.57 -5.99 -0.17
C GLY A 289 -16.03 -6.95 -1.27
N LEU A 290 -16.79 -7.98 -0.88
CA LEU A 290 -17.30 -9.02 -1.78
C LEU A 290 -18.78 -9.30 -1.45
N GLY A 291 -19.67 -9.23 -2.46
CA GLY A 291 -21.06 -9.70 -2.31
C GLY A 291 -21.84 -9.09 -1.14
N GLY A 292 -21.55 -7.84 -0.76
CA GLY A 292 -22.19 -7.16 0.38
C GLY A 292 -21.51 -7.39 1.75
N HIS A 293 -20.45 -8.20 1.81
CA HIS A 293 -19.65 -8.43 3.00
C HIS A 293 -18.29 -7.73 2.89
N VAL A 294 -17.76 -7.24 4.01
CA VAL A 294 -16.40 -6.70 4.08
C VAL A 294 -15.56 -7.47 5.08
N THR A 295 -14.29 -7.61 4.76
CA THR A 295 -13.27 -8.06 5.70
C THR A 295 -12.33 -6.92 6.04
N TYR A 296 -11.72 -6.98 7.20
CA TYR A 296 -10.85 -5.93 7.72
C TYR A 296 -9.40 -6.42 7.83
N ALA A 297 -8.49 -5.47 7.88
CA ALA A 297 -7.08 -5.75 8.14
C ALA A 297 -6.49 -4.71 9.10
N LEU A 298 -5.51 -5.13 9.88
CA LEU A 298 -4.54 -4.23 10.48
C LEU A 298 -3.40 -3.99 9.51
N GLU A 299 -2.97 -2.74 9.41
CA GLU A 299 -1.86 -2.32 8.58
C GLU A 299 -0.77 -1.64 9.41
N GLY A 300 0.48 -2.06 9.18
CA GLY A 300 1.67 -1.40 9.66
C GLY A 300 2.61 -1.07 8.51
N SER A 301 3.17 0.14 8.53
CA SER A 301 4.07 0.63 7.49
C SER A 301 5.47 0.87 8.04
N VAL A 302 6.47 0.26 7.42
CA VAL A 302 7.89 0.53 7.61
C VAL A 302 8.33 1.50 6.52
N PHE A 303 8.77 2.70 6.88
CA PHE A 303 9.09 3.74 5.90
C PHE A 303 10.38 3.45 5.14
N VAL A 304 11.35 2.82 5.80
CA VAL A 304 12.65 2.48 5.22
C VAL A 304 12.87 0.97 5.26
N GLY A 305 12.47 0.30 4.18
CA GLY A 305 12.74 -1.10 3.91
C GLY A 305 13.94 -1.24 2.98
N GLY A 306 13.74 -1.64 1.73
CA GLY A 306 14.79 -1.75 0.73
C GLY A 306 15.56 -0.45 0.46
N ALA A 307 15.01 0.70 0.86
CA ALA A 307 15.71 2.00 0.77
C ALA A 307 17.02 2.03 1.55
N VAL A 308 17.18 1.26 2.63
CA VAL A 308 18.46 1.20 3.36
C VAL A 308 19.54 0.56 2.51
N ILE A 309 19.19 -0.43 1.69
CA ILE A 309 20.16 -1.09 0.78
C ILE A 309 20.51 -0.16 -0.39
N GLN A 310 19.53 0.58 -0.93
CA GLN A 310 19.78 1.62 -1.93
C GLN A 310 20.73 2.69 -1.37
N TRP A 311 20.50 3.16 -0.16
CA TRP A 311 21.38 4.13 0.51
C TRP A 311 22.82 3.60 0.69
N LEU A 312 22.98 2.33 1.09
CA LEU A 312 24.30 1.69 1.16
C LEU A 312 25.00 1.61 -0.21
N ARG A 313 24.24 1.44 -1.30
CA ARG A 313 24.75 1.44 -2.66
C ARG A 313 25.11 2.85 -3.13
N ASP A 314 24.15 3.77 -3.07
CA ASP A 314 24.21 5.06 -3.76
C ASP A 314 25.05 6.10 -3.01
N GLU A 315 24.90 6.18 -1.70
CA GLU A 315 25.54 7.18 -0.87
C GLU A 315 26.83 6.65 -0.21
N MET A 316 26.73 5.46 0.42
CA MET A 316 27.88 4.89 1.14
C MET A 316 28.85 4.14 0.24
N ARG A 317 28.44 3.77 -0.97
CA ARG A 317 29.26 3.03 -1.94
C ARG A 317 29.79 1.69 -1.40
N PHE A 318 29.03 1.06 -0.49
CA PHE A 318 29.37 -0.25 0.08
C PHE A 318 29.02 -1.41 -0.86
N LEU A 319 28.10 -1.18 -1.80
CA LEU A 319 27.59 -2.14 -2.76
C LEU A 319 27.71 -1.55 -4.17
N SER A 320 27.93 -2.41 -5.18
CA SER A 320 27.83 -2.02 -6.58
C SER A 320 26.38 -2.08 -7.05
N GLU A 321 25.69 -3.15 -6.67
CA GLU A 321 24.25 -3.37 -6.93
C GLU A 321 23.52 -3.76 -5.65
N ALA A 322 22.22 -3.51 -5.59
CA ALA A 322 21.42 -3.89 -4.42
C ALA A 322 21.39 -5.41 -4.18
N SER A 323 21.49 -6.21 -5.24
CA SER A 323 21.58 -7.67 -5.19
C SER A 323 22.84 -8.20 -4.51
N ASP A 324 23.91 -7.40 -4.42
CA ASP A 324 25.16 -7.81 -3.76
C ASP A 324 25.00 -7.91 -2.23
N ALA A 325 23.94 -7.31 -1.69
CA ALA A 325 23.73 -7.25 -0.24
C ALA A 325 23.66 -8.65 0.39
N GLU A 326 22.93 -9.58 -0.23
CA GLU A 326 22.85 -10.98 0.22
C GLU A 326 24.21 -11.64 0.31
N TYR A 327 25.04 -11.51 -0.74
CA TYR A 327 26.36 -12.08 -0.79
C TYR A 327 27.27 -11.53 0.33
N TYR A 328 27.24 -10.21 0.56
CA TYR A 328 28.07 -9.62 1.61
C TYR A 328 27.57 -9.96 3.02
N ALA A 329 26.27 -10.04 3.24
CA ALA A 329 25.70 -10.44 4.53
C ALA A 329 26.11 -11.86 4.94
N GLN A 330 26.23 -12.75 3.97
CA GLN A 330 26.63 -14.16 4.18
C GLN A 330 28.15 -14.34 4.41
N LYS A 331 28.98 -13.31 4.18
CA LYS A 331 30.44 -13.36 4.46
C LYS A 331 30.81 -13.28 5.92
N VAL A 332 29.88 -12.98 6.78
CA VAL A 332 30.07 -12.90 8.23
C VAL A 332 29.00 -13.74 8.93
N ASP A 333 29.39 -14.42 10.01
CA ASP A 333 28.47 -15.33 10.72
C ASP A 333 27.38 -14.57 11.51
N SER A 334 27.66 -13.31 11.86
CA SER A 334 26.72 -12.44 12.58
C SER A 334 27.05 -10.97 12.31
N THR A 335 26.22 -10.06 12.81
CA THR A 335 26.52 -8.60 12.75
C THR A 335 27.65 -8.19 13.70
N GLY A 336 28.22 -9.10 14.49
CA GLY A 336 29.23 -8.77 15.51
C GLY A 336 28.69 -7.86 16.63
N GLY A 337 27.35 -7.81 16.81
CA GLY A 337 26.69 -6.93 17.78
C GLY A 337 26.33 -5.55 17.21
N VAL A 338 26.55 -5.33 15.91
CA VAL A 338 26.12 -4.09 15.23
C VAL A 338 24.62 -4.18 14.94
N TYR A 339 23.92 -3.08 15.22
CA TYR A 339 22.52 -2.84 14.83
C TYR A 339 22.43 -1.56 14.02
N PHE A 340 21.65 -1.60 12.95
CA PHE A 340 21.37 -0.45 12.10
C PHE A 340 19.89 -0.08 12.24
N VAL A 341 19.58 1.13 12.70
CA VAL A 341 18.21 1.67 12.74
C VAL A 341 18.06 2.64 11.59
N PRO A 342 17.32 2.30 10.52
CA PRO A 342 17.26 3.11 9.29
C PRO A 342 16.17 4.18 9.36
N ALA A 343 16.15 5.00 10.41
CA ALA A 343 15.15 6.05 10.63
C ALA A 343 15.47 7.33 9.81
N PHE A 344 15.68 7.22 8.49
CA PHE A 344 16.07 8.35 7.64
C PHE A 344 15.03 9.47 7.60
N THR A 345 13.75 9.11 7.70
CA THR A 345 12.60 10.03 7.71
C THR A 345 11.74 9.86 8.96
N GLY A 346 12.37 9.47 10.08
CA GLY A 346 11.66 9.04 11.28
C GLY A 346 11.31 7.55 11.24
N LEU A 347 10.62 7.09 12.27
CA LEU A 347 10.10 5.73 12.39
C LEU A 347 8.57 5.73 12.22
N GLY A 348 8.06 4.81 11.41
CA GLY A 348 6.63 4.54 11.26
C GLY A 348 6.07 3.70 12.41
N ALA A 349 5.04 2.91 12.11
CA ALA A 349 4.45 2.00 13.07
C ALA A 349 5.49 0.99 13.62
N PRO A 350 5.42 0.61 14.91
CA PRO A 350 4.48 1.07 15.92
C PRO A 350 4.94 2.33 16.67
N TYR A 351 6.09 2.91 16.33
CA TYR A 351 6.77 3.96 17.08
C TYR A 351 6.19 5.36 16.83
N TRP A 352 5.86 5.69 15.58
CA TRP A 352 5.35 7.00 15.12
C TRP A 352 6.22 8.19 15.58
N ASP A 353 7.52 8.02 15.51
CA ASP A 353 8.49 9.05 15.89
C ASP A 353 9.08 9.74 14.65
N MET A 354 8.62 10.95 14.36
CA MET A 354 9.11 11.78 13.26
C MET A 354 10.49 12.42 13.56
N TYR A 355 10.91 12.44 14.82
CA TYR A 355 12.18 12.99 15.26
C TYR A 355 13.29 11.93 15.34
N ALA A 356 12.97 10.66 15.26
CA ALA A 356 13.98 9.61 15.15
C ALA A 356 14.86 9.82 13.92
N ARG A 357 16.15 9.49 14.05
CA ARG A 357 17.11 9.52 12.94
C ARG A 357 17.88 8.22 12.87
N GLY A 358 18.44 7.94 11.66
CA GLY A 358 19.24 6.74 11.43
C GLY A 358 20.40 6.64 12.38
N ALA A 359 20.63 5.44 12.94
CA ALA A 359 21.71 5.16 13.87
C ALA A 359 22.37 3.81 13.58
N ILE A 360 23.69 3.75 13.70
CA ILE A 360 24.47 2.51 13.68
C ILE A 360 25.15 2.39 15.05
N VAL A 361 24.78 1.35 15.80
CA VAL A 361 25.29 1.15 17.16
C VAL A 361 25.99 -0.20 17.28
N GLY A 362 26.88 -0.36 18.29
CA GLY A 362 27.60 -1.61 18.52
C GLY A 362 28.89 -1.77 17.70
N ILE A 363 29.35 -0.70 17.04
CA ILE A 363 30.60 -0.69 16.28
C ILE A 363 31.81 -0.88 17.20
N THR A 364 32.71 -1.76 16.79
CA THR A 364 34.01 -2.00 17.42
C THR A 364 35.12 -1.87 16.37
N ARG A 365 36.39 -1.91 16.79
CA ARG A 365 37.50 -1.91 15.84
C ARG A 365 37.50 -3.07 14.86
N GLY A 366 36.89 -4.20 15.22
CA GLY A 366 36.76 -5.38 14.35
C GLY A 366 35.60 -5.32 13.40
N THR A 367 34.77 -4.28 13.45
CA THR A 367 33.60 -4.13 12.57
C THR A 367 34.05 -3.88 11.13
N LYS A 368 33.53 -4.68 10.19
CA LYS A 368 33.79 -4.56 8.76
C LYS A 368 32.51 -4.08 8.07
N ARG A 369 32.62 -3.65 6.79
CA ARG A 369 31.45 -3.23 6.00
C ARG A 369 30.40 -4.34 5.88
N GLU A 370 30.82 -5.62 5.81
CA GLU A 370 29.94 -6.78 5.75
C GLU A 370 29.02 -6.86 6.98
N HIS A 371 29.52 -6.53 8.17
CA HIS A 371 28.71 -6.44 9.38
C HIS A 371 27.64 -5.35 9.29
N ILE A 372 27.98 -4.20 8.70
CA ILE A 372 27.05 -3.07 8.51
C ILE A 372 25.99 -3.43 7.47
N ILE A 373 26.37 -4.03 6.33
CA ILE A 373 25.45 -4.48 5.27
C ILE A 373 24.48 -5.50 5.85
N ARG A 374 24.97 -6.50 6.59
CA ARG A 374 24.16 -7.49 7.27
C ARG A 374 23.20 -6.85 8.29
N ALA A 375 23.68 -5.93 9.11
CA ALA A 375 22.85 -5.24 10.09
C ALA A 375 21.73 -4.41 9.40
N ALA A 376 22.01 -3.82 8.24
CA ALA A 376 21.01 -3.11 7.46
C ALA A 376 19.92 -4.06 6.90
N GLN A 377 20.29 -5.24 6.39
CA GLN A 377 19.31 -6.25 5.97
C GLN A 377 18.50 -6.79 7.16
N GLU A 378 19.16 -7.15 8.26
CA GLU A 378 18.48 -7.61 9.47
C GLU A 378 17.50 -6.55 10.02
N SER A 379 17.80 -5.24 9.85
CA SER A 379 16.92 -4.15 10.29
C SER A 379 15.55 -4.15 9.61
N ILE A 380 15.48 -4.57 8.35
CA ILE A 380 14.22 -4.68 7.61
C ILE A 380 13.33 -5.76 8.26
N ALA A 381 13.93 -6.88 8.63
CA ALA A 381 13.22 -7.96 9.30
C ALA A 381 12.82 -7.61 10.73
N TYR A 382 13.65 -6.90 11.48
CA TYR A 382 13.32 -6.43 12.83
C TYR A 382 12.13 -5.48 12.84
N GLN A 383 12.08 -4.50 11.94
CA GLN A 383 10.96 -3.58 11.83
C GLN A 383 9.64 -4.33 11.50
N SER A 384 9.71 -5.30 10.58
CA SER A 384 8.55 -6.16 10.27
C SER A 384 8.13 -7.02 11.46
N MET A 385 9.07 -7.52 12.26
CA MET A 385 8.80 -8.25 13.50
C MET A 385 8.05 -7.36 14.52
N ASP A 386 8.44 -6.09 14.66
CA ASP A 386 7.77 -5.17 15.57
C ASP A 386 6.31 -4.95 15.16
N LEU A 387 6.04 -4.85 13.83
CA LEU A 387 4.67 -4.75 13.31
C LEU A 387 3.85 -6.01 13.63
N VAL A 388 4.40 -7.21 13.38
CA VAL A 388 3.71 -8.47 13.67
C VAL A 388 3.41 -8.58 15.15
N ALA A 389 4.36 -8.26 16.02
CA ALA A 389 4.17 -8.28 17.46
C ALA A 389 3.06 -7.31 17.92
N ALA A 390 2.92 -6.15 17.28
CA ALA A 390 1.83 -5.22 17.54
C ALA A 390 0.49 -5.78 17.05
N MET A 391 0.46 -6.41 15.85
CA MET A 391 -0.75 -7.03 15.29
C MET A 391 -1.27 -8.18 16.16
N GLU A 392 -0.38 -9.07 16.61
CA GLU A 392 -0.75 -10.17 17.50
C GLU A 392 -1.29 -9.69 18.85
N LYS A 393 -0.72 -8.61 19.41
CA LYS A 393 -1.22 -8.01 20.66
C LYS A 393 -2.60 -7.38 20.48
N ASP A 394 -2.87 -6.73 19.34
CA ASP A 394 -4.15 -6.08 19.08
C ASP A 394 -5.26 -7.10 18.77
N THR A 395 -4.94 -8.13 18.00
CA THR A 395 -5.92 -9.13 17.54
C THR A 395 -6.10 -10.30 18.50
N GLY A 396 -5.08 -10.61 19.30
CA GLY A 396 -5.01 -11.86 20.05
C GLY A 396 -4.84 -13.11 19.15
N VAL A 397 -4.62 -12.92 17.85
CA VAL A 397 -4.46 -14.00 16.87
C VAL A 397 -3.00 -14.10 16.44
N PRO A 398 -2.35 -15.26 16.62
CA PRO A 398 -0.97 -15.44 16.19
C PRO A 398 -0.86 -15.48 14.66
N LEU A 399 0.25 -14.96 14.15
CA LEU A 399 0.61 -15.08 12.74
C LEU A 399 0.83 -16.54 12.36
N ARG A 400 0.06 -17.06 11.40
CA ARG A 400 0.18 -18.46 10.94
C ARG A 400 1.29 -18.63 9.92
N GLU A 401 1.39 -17.73 8.98
CA GLU A 401 2.40 -17.65 7.95
C GLU A 401 2.49 -16.20 7.43
N LEU A 402 3.66 -15.79 6.98
CA LEU A 402 3.84 -14.53 6.31
C LEU A 402 4.05 -14.77 4.81
N ARG A 403 3.15 -14.27 3.97
CA ARG A 403 3.32 -14.25 2.52
C ARG A 403 4.03 -12.98 2.10
N VAL A 404 5.01 -13.12 1.20
CA VAL A 404 5.92 -12.01 0.88
C VAL A 404 5.98 -11.76 -0.63
N ASP A 405 6.07 -10.48 -0.99
CA ASP A 405 6.27 -10.01 -2.35
C ASP A 405 7.13 -8.74 -2.38
N GLY A 406 7.25 -8.10 -3.54
CA GLY A 406 8.11 -6.95 -3.73
C GLY A 406 9.56 -7.31 -4.05
N GLY A 407 10.34 -6.30 -4.43
CA GLY A 407 11.69 -6.50 -4.96
C GLY A 407 12.66 -7.16 -3.98
N ALA A 408 12.66 -6.71 -2.72
CA ALA A 408 13.58 -7.23 -1.70
C ALA A 408 13.19 -8.63 -1.16
N SER A 409 11.99 -9.13 -1.47
CA SER A 409 11.63 -10.53 -1.16
C SER A 409 12.43 -11.57 -1.97
N ARG A 410 13.20 -11.13 -2.96
CA ARG A 410 14.12 -12.00 -3.73
C ARG A 410 15.35 -12.40 -2.92
N ASP A 411 15.76 -11.60 -1.96
CA ASP A 411 16.89 -11.83 -1.07
C ASP A 411 16.58 -12.99 -0.10
N ALA A 412 17.24 -14.14 -0.29
CA ALA A 412 16.98 -15.33 0.48
C ALA A 412 17.51 -15.22 1.91
N PHE A 413 18.60 -14.49 2.13
CA PHE A 413 19.12 -14.22 3.48
C PHE A 413 18.10 -13.41 4.29
N LEU A 414 17.58 -12.32 3.72
CA LEU A 414 16.56 -11.50 4.37
C LEU A 414 15.30 -12.31 4.71
N MET A 415 14.81 -13.12 3.76
CA MET A 415 13.59 -13.91 3.97
C MET A 415 13.78 -15.03 5.01
N GLN A 416 14.95 -15.68 5.03
CA GLN A 416 15.28 -16.66 6.07
C GLN A 416 15.37 -16.00 7.44
N PHE A 417 16.07 -14.86 7.53
CA PHE A 417 16.18 -14.11 8.79
C PHE A 417 14.81 -13.61 9.26
N GLN A 418 13.94 -13.21 8.35
CA GLN A 418 12.55 -12.85 8.69
C GLN A 418 11.78 -14.03 9.29
N ALA A 419 11.87 -15.23 8.69
CA ALA A 419 11.24 -16.44 9.22
C ALA A 419 11.78 -16.78 10.62
N ASP A 420 13.08 -16.66 10.80
CA ASP A 420 13.76 -16.90 12.07
C ASP A 420 13.30 -15.95 13.18
N MET A 421 13.21 -14.66 12.86
CA MET A 421 12.79 -13.63 13.84
C MET A 421 11.31 -13.72 14.21
N LEU A 422 10.45 -14.11 13.25
CA LEU A 422 9.01 -14.32 13.50
C LEU A 422 8.70 -15.68 14.14
N ALA A 423 9.62 -16.64 14.10
CA ALA A 423 9.35 -18.06 14.42
C ALA A 423 8.17 -18.64 13.60
N THR A 424 7.97 -18.15 12.37
CA THR A 424 6.82 -18.44 11.53
C THR A 424 7.28 -18.63 10.09
N PRO A 425 6.69 -19.58 9.33
CA PRO A 425 7.04 -19.74 7.92
C PRO A 425 6.85 -18.46 7.11
N VAL A 426 7.84 -18.12 6.28
CA VAL A 426 7.75 -17.06 5.27
C VAL A 426 7.64 -17.71 3.91
N ARG A 427 6.61 -17.36 3.14
CA ARG A 427 6.30 -17.96 1.85
C ARG A 427 6.29 -16.94 0.73
N ARG A 428 7.05 -17.20 -0.32
CA ARG A 428 7.08 -16.40 -1.54
C ARG A 428 6.28 -17.10 -2.63
N PRO A 429 5.33 -16.41 -3.31
CA PRO A 429 4.54 -17.02 -4.38
C PRO A 429 5.34 -17.14 -5.68
N VAL A 430 4.91 -18.04 -6.56
CA VAL A 430 5.41 -18.15 -7.93
C VAL A 430 5.12 -16.87 -8.72
N ILE A 431 3.89 -16.35 -8.63
CA ILE A 431 3.48 -15.09 -9.26
C ILE A 431 3.77 -13.96 -8.27
N ARG A 432 4.73 -13.12 -8.60
CA ARG A 432 5.22 -12.03 -7.74
C ARG A 432 4.45 -10.73 -7.91
N GLU A 433 3.69 -10.60 -9.00
CA GLU A 433 2.86 -9.43 -9.30
C GLU A 433 1.50 -9.53 -8.57
N THR A 434 1.56 -9.74 -7.26
CA THR A 434 0.41 -10.05 -6.41
C THR A 434 -0.60 -8.91 -6.35
N THR A 435 -0.14 -7.65 -6.44
CA THR A 435 -1.00 -6.46 -6.50
C THR A 435 -1.90 -6.48 -7.74
N ALA A 436 -1.31 -6.63 -8.92
CA ALA A 436 -2.06 -6.73 -10.17
C ALA A 436 -2.93 -7.98 -10.21
N LEU A 437 -2.41 -9.12 -9.70
CA LEU A 437 -3.16 -10.37 -9.62
C LEU A 437 -4.40 -10.23 -8.73
N GLY A 438 -4.30 -9.50 -7.61
CA GLY A 438 -5.44 -9.22 -6.73
C GLY A 438 -6.53 -8.43 -7.43
N ALA A 439 -6.17 -7.42 -8.21
CA ALA A 439 -7.14 -6.66 -9.02
C ALA A 439 -7.81 -7.55 -10.09
N ALA A 440 -7.02 -8.43 -10.74
CA ALA A 440 -7.57 -9.41 -11.68
C ALA A 440 -8.51 -10.41 -10.99
N TYR A 441 -8.19 -10.86 -9.77
CA TYR A 441 -9.04 -11.76 -9.00
C TYR A 441 -10.39 -11.11 -8.66
N LEU A 442 -10.37 -9.89 -8.15
CA LEU A 442 -11.59 -9.14 -7.83
C LEU A 442 -12.48 -8.97 -9.07
N ALA A 443 -11.89 -8.59 -10.20
CA ALA A 443 -12.60 -8.45 -11.46
C ALA A 443 -13.13 -9.80 -11.97
N GLY A 444 -12.33 -10.86 -11.87
CA GLY A 444 -12.69 -12.20 -12.31
C GLY A 444 -13.82 -12.82 -11.51
N LEU A 445 -13.87 -12.59 -10.19
CA LEU A 445 -14.99 -12.99 -9.32
C LEU A 445 -16.28 -12.27 -9.73
N ALA A 446 -16.23 -10.95 -9.96
CA ALA A 446 -17.40 -10.17 -10.34
C ALA A 446 -18.04 -10.63 -11.66
N VAL A 447 -17.23 -11.12 -12.61
CA VAL A 447 -17.73 -11.60 -13.93
C VAL A 447 -17.84 -13.12 -14.03
N GLY A 448 -17.66 -13.86 -12.92
CA GLY A 448 -17.84 -15.31 -12.86
C GLY A 448 -16.76 -16.14 -13.56
N ILE A 449 -15.53 -15.61 -13.70
CA ILE A 449 -14.37 -16.39 -14.12
C ILE A 449 -13.98 -17.40 -13.03
N TRP A 450 -14.04 -16.98 -11.78
CA TRP A 450 -13.94 -17.79 -10.57
C TRP A 450 -15.21 -17.60 -9.73
N HIS A 451 -15.58 -18.63 -8.98
CA HIS A 451 -16.86 -18.63 -8.25
C HIS A 451 -16.71 -18.10 -6.82
N ASP A 452 -15.57 -18.36 -6.19
CA ASP A 452 -15.32 -18.00 -4.80
C ASP A 452 -13.81 -17.80 -4.51
N PRO A 453 -13.45 -17.17 -3.38
CA PRO A 453 -12.05 -17.01 -2.96
C PRO A 453 -11.32 -18.34 -2.70
N ASP A 454 -12.02 -19.42 -2.34
CA ASP A 454 -11.38 -20.72 -2.10
C ASP A 454 -10.87 -21.35 -3.40
N GLU A 455 -11.53 -21.09 -4.53
CA GLU A 455 -11.03 -21.48 -5.85
C GLU A 455 -9.70 -20.79 -6.14
N LEU A 456 -9.57 -19.49 -5.83
CA LEU A 456 -8.31 -18.75 -5.97
C LEU A 456 -7.22 -19.30 -5.04
N ARG A 457 -7.57 -19.61 -3.79
CA ARG A 457 -6.63 -20.19 -2.80
C ARG A 457 -6.07 -21.53 -3.26
N ARG A 458 -6.86 -22.38 -3.89
CA ARG A 458 -6.41 -23.68 -4.45
C ARG A 458 -5.41 -23.51 -5.59
N GLN A 459 -5.46 -22.40 -6.29
CA GLN A 459 -4.54 -22.09 -7.39
C GLN A 459 -3.27 -21.37 -6.95
N TRP A 460 -3.26 -20.80 -5.74
CA TRP A 460 -2.07 -20.13 -5.20
C TRP A 460 -0.93 -21.13 -5.02
N ARG A 461 0.24 -20.81 -5.55
CA ARG A 461 1.42 -21.71 -5.51
C ARG A 461 2.59 -21.01 -4.84
N CYS A 462 3.21 -21.71 -3.89
CA CYS A 462 4.44 -21.30 -3.25
C CYS A 462 5.64 -21.61 -4.14
N ASP A 463 6.51 -20.64 -4.38
CA ASP A 463 7.83 -20.81 -5.04
C ASP A 463 8.86 -21.30 -4.01
N VAL A 464 9.00 -20.55 -2.90
CA VAL A 464 9.94 -20.85 -1.84
C VAL A 464 9.27 -20.68 -0.48
N SER A 465 9.53 -21.63 0.43
CA SER A 465 9.14 -21.53 1.83
C SER A 465 10.38 -21.51 2.70
N PHE A 466 10.54 -20.45 3.49
CA PHE A 466 11.59 -20.27 4.48
C PHE A 466 11.03 -20.68 5.84
N LEU A 467 11.60 -21.72 6.42
CA LEU A 467 11.19 -22.25 7.74
C LEU A 467 12.12 -21.68 8.83
N PRO A 468 11.60 -21.39 10.04
CA PRO A 468 12.43 -20.87 11.13
C PRO A 468 13.42 -21.93 11.63
N HIS A 469 14.67 -21.53 11.76
CA HIS A 469 15.76 -22.38 12.28
C HIS A 469 16.40 -21.81 13.55
N MET A 470 16.23 -20.49 13.81
CA MET A 470 16.83 -19.81 14.96
C MET A 470 16.22 -20.28 16.27
N THR A 471 17.06 -20.52 17.29
CA THR A 471 16.58 -20.87 18.63
C THR A 471 15.83 -19.70 19.28
N ALA A 472 14.93 -20.00 20.21
CA ALA A 472 14.19 -18.99 20.97
C ALA A 472 15.14 -18.06 21.76
N GLU A 473 16.23 -18.58 22.29
CA GLU A 473 17.24 -17.80 23.01
C GLU A 473 17.95 -16.79 22.11
N GLN A 474 18.39 -17.23 20.93
CA GLN A 474 19.04 -16.36 19.95
C GLN A 474 18.09 -15.27 19.44
N ARG A 475 16.83 -15.63 19.16
CA ARG A 475 15.80 -14.69 18.74
C ARG A 475 15.53 -13.63 19.79
N GLU A 476 15.42 -14.03 21.06
CA GLU A 476 15.20 -13.10 22.17
C GLU A 476 16.42 -12.19 22.41
N LYS A 477 17.63 -12.70 22.25
CA LYS A 477 18.85 -11.88 22.29
C LYS A 477 18.84 -10.80 21.19
N ASN A 478 18.50 -11.19 19.97
CA ASN A 478 18.43 -10.27 18.83
C ASN A 478 17.33 -9.21 19.05
N ARG A 479 16.14 -9.62 19.51
CA ARG A 479 15.01 -8.72 19.82
C ARG A 479 15.39 -7.68 20.88
N ARG A 480 16.05 -8.08 21.97
CA ARG A 480 16.52 -7.15 23.01
C ARG A 480 17.57 -6.17 22.46
N GLY A 481 18.51 -6.67 21.65
CA GLY A 481 19.50 -5.82 20.98
C GLY A 481 18.88 -4.78 20.06
N TRP A 482 17.92 -5.20 19.26
CA TRP A 482 17.16 -4.32 18.39
C TRP A 482 16.38 -3.23 19.17
N ALA A 483 15.61 -3.63 20.18
CA ALA A 483 14.87 -2.69 21.03
C ALA A 483 15.78 -1.64 21.68
N LYS A 484 16.97 -2.06 22.15
CA LYS A 484 18.00 -1.16 22.69
C LYS A 484 18.53 -0.18 21.64
N ALA A 485 18.74 -0.64 20.40
CA ALA A 485 19.21 0.18 19.29
C ALA A 485 18.16 1.23 18.89
N VAL A 486 16.90 0.83 18.75
CA VAL A 486 15.78 1.74 18.47
C VAL A 486 15.70 2.84 19.53
N GLY A 487 15.79 2.48 20.83
CA GLY A 487 15.77 3.45 21.92
C GLY A 487 16.92 4.48 21.89
N ARG A 488 17.97 4.27 21.08
CA ARG A 488 19.04 5.25 20.86
C ARG A 488 18.79 6.19 19.66
N SER A 489 17.78 5.86 18.87
CA SER A 489 17.38 6.60 17.66
C SER A 489 16.18 7.52 17.89
N LEU A 490 15.36 7.22 18.91
CA LEU A 490 14.14 7.98 19.22
C LEU A 490 14.47 9.40 19.65
N ASP A 491 13.56 10.33 19.31
CA ASP A 491 13.61 11.77 19.67
C ASP A 491 14.94 12.49 19.28
N TRP A 492 15.77 11.87 18.45
CA TRP A 492 17.13 12.39 18.13
C TRP A 492 17.15 13.84 17.64
N ALA A 493 16.19 14.23 16.78
CA ALA A 493 16.10 15.57 16.20
C ALA A 493 15.11 16.48 16.92
N LYS A 494 14.63 16.11 18.09
CA LYS A 494 13.79 16.95 18.90
C LYS A 494 14.64 18.01 19.58
N GLU A 495 14.33 19.28 19.33
CA GLU A 495 14.99 20.38 20.04
C GLU A 495 14.62 20.32 21.52
N GLU A 496 15.61 20.55 22.41
CA GLU A 496 15.43 20.56 23.87
C GLU A 496 14.54 21.72 24.35
#